data_e0a0c9eebefdef767a0be0d1c046db31
#
_entry.id   e0a0c9eebefdef767a0be0d1c046db31
#
_cell.length_a   1.000
_cell.length_b   1.000
_cell.length_c   1.000
_cell.angle_alpha   90.00
_cell.angle_beta   90.00
_cell.angle_gamma   90.00
#
_symmetry.space_group_name_H-M   'P 1'
#
loop_
_entity.id
_entity.type
_entity.pdbx_description
1 polymer ?
#
loop_
_entity_poly.entity_id
_entity_poly.type
_entity_poly.pdbx_seq_one_letter_code
_entity_poly.pdbx_strand_id
1 'polypeptide(L)'
;MSRIIYISLLLAFLFSCKKDNDIIPNNNAPYYSEVPTILLENYVNRIYIDLIGREPLDIEMEQDVQYLRDADVSQESRNDLLYKLQNDTNYVEGDSSYKFVYYHRIYGMLKARLLEGVSNSYIGSELNNWYSNYENALAAGDILSANKKLLQYNILNDVLLSELQYYHGEIEINEMHRRMIYNSVYDNIHMNTFNYVNAAFDNLLFRFPTQYEFSQTYTMLQDNTSQIVLGSSGNNKEDFSYIITNTREFYEGIIIWSYQTLLARMPTVQELDYLMQVFYIDHDFQWVQRQIMKDDEYAQF
;
A
#
# COMPACT_ATOMS: atom_id res chain seq x y z
N MET A 1 75.72 19.08 5.68
CA MET A 1 75.31 17.75 5.17
C MET A 1 73.79 17.43 5.50
N SER A 2 73.29 17.88 6.60
CA SER A 2 71.90 17.56 7.02
C SER A 2 70.77 18.08 6.05
N ARG A 3 70.92 19.28 5.47
CA ARG A 3 69.88 19.89 4.60
C ARG A 3 69.76 19.23 3.22
N ILE A 4 70.81 18.62 2.70
CA ILE A 4 70.84 17.95 1.39
C ILE A 4 70.09 16.60 1.49
N ILE A 5 70.17 15.92 2.63
CA ILE A 5 69.46 14.63 2.89
C ILE A 5 67.94 14.81 2.91
N TYR A 6 67.47 15.92 3.48
CA TYR A 6 66.01 16.19 3.50
C TYR A 6 65.45 16.53 2.12
N ILE A 7 66.25 17.19 1.25
CA ILE A 7 65.81 17.53 -0.11
C ILE A 7 65.78 16.27 -0.99
N SER A 8 66.70 15.35 -0.84
CA SER A 8 66.70 14.08 -1.57
C SER A 8 65.58 13.12 -1.10
N LEU A 9 65.24 13.16 0.18
CA LEU A 9 64.09 12.38 0.70
C LEU A 9 62.74 12.94 0.22
N LEU A 10 62.62 14.28 0.09
CA LEU A 10 61.39 14.91 -0.43
C LEU A 10 61.18 14.67 -1.92
N LEU A 11 62.28 14.59 -2.73
CA LEU A 11 62.18 14.25 -4.14
C LEU A 11 61.79 12.77 -4.40
N ALA A 12 62.15 11.85 -3.49
CA ALA A 12 61.78 10.45 -3.62
C ALA A 12 60.25 10.18 -3.48
N PHE A 13 59.51 11.07 -2.80
CA PHE A 13 58.04 10.97 -2.69
C PHE A 13 57.28 11.46 -3.93
N LEU A 14 57.94 12.14 -4.86
CA LEU A 14 57.27 12.65 -6.07
C LEU A 14 57.20 11.63 -7.22
N PHE A 15 57.83 10.46 -7.07
CA PHE A 15 57.82 9.40 -8.11
C PHE A 15 56.92 8.22 -7.77
N SER A 16 56.16 8.28 -6.67
CA SER A 16 55.22 7.23 -6.30
C SER A 16 53.83 7.59 -6.79
N CYS A 17 53.37 6.89 -7.77
CA CYS A 17 52.05 6.76 -8.40
C CYS A 17 52.02 7.28 -9.84
N LYS A 18 52.71 6.64 -10.76
CA LYS A 18 52.13 6.43 -12.07
C LYS A 18 51.15 5.26 -11.93
N LYS A 19 49.88 5.57 -11.93
CA LYS A 19 48.85 4.59 -12.20
C LYS A 19 49.00 4.23 -13.68
N ASP A 20 49.69 3.13 -13.96
CA ASP A 20 49.64 2.56 -15.30
C ASP A 20 48.17 2.14 -15.53
N ASN A 21 47.47 2.95 -16.29
CA ASN A 21 46.19 2.53 -16.85
C ASN A 21 46.56 1.54 -17.96
N ASP A 22 46.59 0.27 -17.64
CA ASP A 22 46.64 -0.79 -18.64
C ASP A 22 45.38 -0.68 -19.49
N ILE A 23 45.50 0.06 -20.61
CA ILE A 23 44.46 0.07 -21.63
C ILE A 23 44.53 -1.28 -22.32
N ILE A 24 43.64 -2.19 -21.94
CA ILE A 24 43.49 -3.46 -22.66
C ILE A 24 42.87 -3.10 -24.01
N PRO A 25 43.63 -3.22 -25.12
CA PRO A 25 43.11 -2.89 -26.44
C PRO A 25 41.91 -3.80 -26.76
N ASN A 26 40.83 -3.24 -27.29
CA ASN A 26 39.57 -3.88 -27.59
C ASN A 26 38.71 -4.29 -26.37
N ASN A 27 38.98 -3.78 -25.19
CA ASN A 27 38.08 -3.91 -24.04
C ASN A 27 36.94 -2.88 -24.17
N ASN A 28 36.24 -2.92 -25.28
CA ASN A 28 34.95 -2.25 -25.38
C ASN A 28 33.93 -3.15 -24.70
N ALA A 29 33.22 -2.63 -23.70
CA ALA A 29 32.04 -3.32 -23.21
C ALA A 29 31.15 -3.65 -24.42
N PRO A 30 30.66 -4.89 -24.52
CA PRO A 30 29.71 -5.22 -25.59
C PRO A 30 28.57 -4.20 -25.58
N TYR A 31 28.17 -3.73 -26.77
CA TYR A 31 27.03 -2.85 -26.89
C TYR A 31 25.78 -3.68 -26.54
N TYR A 32 25.26 -3.48 -25.35
CA TYR A 32 24.01 -4.08 -24.93
C TYR A 32 22.88 -3.25 -25.55
N SER A 33 22.29 -3.74 -26.62
CA SER A 33 21.04 -3.24 -27.17
C SER A 33 19.81 -3.71 -26.35
N GLU A 34 20.03 -4.64 -25.43
CA GLU A 34 18.99 -5.31 -24.63
C GLU A 34 19.16 -4.98 -23.15
N VAL A 35 18.03 -4.98 -22.43
CA VAL A 35 18.04 -4.83 -20.97
C VAL A 35 18.82 -6.00 -20.34
N PRO A 36 19.85 -5.74 -19.49
CA PRO A 36 20.63 -6.80 -18.85
C PRO A 36 19.77 -7.75 -18.03
N THR A 37 20.08 -9.05 -18.03
CA THR A 37 19.35 -10.07 -17.28
C THR A 37 19.15 -9.71 -15.81
N ILE A 38 20.17 -9.19 -15.17
CA ILE A 38 20.11 -8.81 -13.76
C ILE A 38 19.06 -7.73 -13.47
N LEU A 39 18.80 -6.81 -14.39
CA LEU A 39 17.76 -5.80 -14.21
C LEU A 39 16.38 -6.43 -14.37
N LEU A 40 16.22 -7.39 -15.29
CA LEU A 40 14.96 -8.16 -15.44
C LEU A 40 14.68 -9.01 -14.20
N GLU A 41 15.70 -9.70 -13.68
CA GLU A 41 15.57 -10.48 -12.44
C GLU A 41 15.22 -9.59 -11.26
N ASN A 42 15.83 -8.41 -11.13
CA ASN A 42 15.51 -7.43 -10.10
C ASN A 42 14.07 -6.94 -10.23
N TYR A 43 13.61 -6.64 -11.45
CA TYR A 43 12.22 -6.23 -11.70
C TYR A 43 11.23 -7.34 -11.33
N VAL A 44 11.46 -8.58 -11.80
CA VAL A 44 10.59 -9.73 -11.47
C VAL A 44 10.58 -9.96 -9.97
N ASN A 45 11.73 -9.97 -9.30
CA ASN A 45 11.79 -10.12 -7.86
C ASN A 45 11.00 -9.02 -7.12
N ARG A 46 11.14 -7.78 -7.56
CA ARG A 46 10.46 -6.63 -6.94
C ARG A 46 8.94 -6.71 -7.07
N ILE A 47 8.40 -7.05 -8.26
CA ILE A 47 6.95 -7.17 -8.44
C ILE A 47 6.35 -8.32 -7.62
N TYR A 48 7.06 -9.43 -7.45
CA TYR A 48 6.62 -10.52 -6.58
C TYR A 48 6.61 -10.10 -5.11
N ILE A 49 7.65 -9.43 -4.62
CA ILE A 49 7.69 -8.92 -3.25
C ILE A 49 6.56 -7.90 -3.02
N ASP A 50 6.34 -6.98 -3.95
CA ASP A 50 5.37 -5.90 -3.78
C ASP A 50 3.92 -6.41 -3.90
N LEU A 51 3.61 -7.28 -4.86
CA LEU A 51 2.24 -7.77 -5.09
C LEU A 51 1.91 -9.05 -4.33
N ILE A 52 2.85 -9.99 -4.25
CA ILE A 52 2.62 -11.34 -3.71
C ILE A 52 3.16 -11.48 -2.28
N GLY A 53 4.15 -10.65 -1.89
CA GLY A 53 4.73 -10.64 -0.54
C GLY A 53 5.82 -11.67 -0.31
N ARG A 54 6.32 -12.32 -1.35
CA ARG A 54 7.47 -13.23 -1.35
C ARG A 54 8.35 -13.05 -2.58
N GLU A 55 9.54 -13.59 -2.53
CA GLU A 55 10.38 -13.74 -3.72
C GLU A 55 9.77 -14.77 -4.69
N PRO A 56 9.99 -14.66 -6.01
CA PRO A 56 9.60 -15.68 -6.97
C PRO A 56 10.37 -16.99 -6.72
N LEU A 57 9.74 -18.12 -7.01
CA LEU A 57 10.45 -19.40 -7.11
C LEU A 57 11.39 -19.39 -8.32
N ASP A 58 12.42 -20.23 -8.33
CA ASP A 58 13.38 -20.30 -9.45
C ASP A 58 12.67 -20.48 -10.80
N ILE A 59 11.64 -21.33 -10.86
CA ILE A 59 10.87 -21.58 -12.07
C ILE A 59 10.04 -20.37 -12.50
N GLU A 60 9.48 -19.61 -11.55
CA GLU A 60 8.74 -18.37 -11.81
C GLU A 60 9.69 -17.30 -12.34
N MET A 61 10.86 -17.14 -11.71
CA MET A 61 11.90 -16.21 -12.15
C MET A 61 12.34 -16.51 -13.58
N GLU A 62 12.68 -17.77 -13.89
CA GLU A 62 13.11 -18.17 -15.22
C GLU A 62 12.05 -17.90 -16.29
N GLN A 63 10.80 -18.30 -16.02
CA GLN A 63 9.69 -18.14 -16.95
C GLN A 63 9.34 -16.67 -17.20
N ASP A 64 9.26 -15.87 -16.15
CA ASP A 64 8.81 -14.47 -16.26
C ASP A 64 9.93 -13.57 -16.85
N VAL A 65 11.20 -13.83 -16.56
CA VAL A 65 12.33 -13.18 -17.24
C VAL A 65 12.36 -13.54 -18.73
N GLN A 66 12.15 -14.83 -19.08
CA GLN A 66 12.13 -15.25 -20.49
C GLN A 66 10.93 -14.63 -21.22
N TYR A 67 9.75 -14.58 -20.60
CA TYR A 67 8.57 -13.91 -21.15
C TYR A 67 8.83 -12.43 -21.47
N LEU A 68 9.43 -11.67 -20.53
CA LEU A 68 9.77 -10.28 -20.75
C LEU A 68 10.76 -10.09 -21.91
N ARG A 69 11.76 -10.97 -22.05
CA ARG A 69 12.72 -10.94 -23.16
C ARG A 69 12.05 -11.16 -24.51
N ASP A 70 11.23 -12.19 -24.61
CA ASP A 70 10.56 -12.58 -25.85
C ASP A 70 9.59 -11.49 -26.33
N ALA A 71 9.15 -10.60 -25.42
CA ALA A 71 8.27 -9.47 -25.71
C ALA A 71 8.99 -8.10 -25.64
N ASP A 72 10.31 -8.07 -25.92
CA ASP A 72 11.16 -6.86 -25.99
C ASP A 72 11.10 -5.96 -24.73
N VAL A 73 10.79 -6.53 -23.58
CA VAL A 73 10.66 -5.82 -22.28
C VAL A 73 9.74 -4.59 -22.37
N SER A 74 8.72 -4.65 -23.21
CA SER A 74 7.80 -3.55 -23.46
C SER A 74 6.94 -3.22 -22.23
N GLN A 75 6.39 -2.01 -22.17
CA GLN A 75 5.42 -1.66 -21.11
C GLN A 75 4.18 -2.55 -21.13
N GLU A 76 3.81 -3.07 -22.32
CA GLU A 76 2.70 -4.02 -22.47
C GLU A 76 3.02 -5.35 -21.81
N SER A 77 4.17 -5.95 -22.10
CA SER A 77 4.57 -7.20 -21.46
C SER A 77 4.74 -7.10 -19.95
N ARG A 78 5.25 -5.97 -19.46
CA ARG A 78 5.28 -5.67 -18.02
C ARG A 78 3.87 -5.59 -17.43
N ASN A 79 2.94 -4.90 -18.11
CA ASN A 79 1.55 -4.83 -17.69
C ASN A 79 0.88 -6.21 -17.65
N ASP A 80 1.14 -7.06 -18.63
CA ASP A 80 0.57 -8.42 -18.70
C ASP A 80 1.09 -9.30 -17.56
N LEU A 81 2.37 -9.20 -17.24
CA LEU A 81 2.95 -9.91 -16.09
C LEU A 81 2.34 -9.42 -14.76
N LEU A 82 2.18 -8.12 -14.59
CA LEU A 82 1.50 -7.56 -13.42
C LEU A 82 0.04 -8.01 -13.34
N TYR A 83 -0.67 -8.02 -14.48
CA TYR A 83 -2.05 -8.48 -14.55
C TYR A 83 -2.16 -9.97 -14.18
N LYS A 84 -1.23 -10.82 -14.65
CA LYS A 84 -1.12 -12.23 -14.23
C LYS A 84 -1.05 -12.35 -12.71
N LEU A 85 -0.14 -11.62 -12.06
CA LEU A 85 0.04 -11.68 -10.60
C LEU A 85 -1.18 -11.18 -9.82
N GLN A 86 -1.98 -10.30 -10.40
CA GLN A 86 -3.17 -9.77 -9.74
C GLN A 86 -4.43 -10.60 -9.98
N ASN A 87 -4.49 -11.43 -11.05
CA ASN A 87 -5.75 -12.00 -11.52
C ASN A 87 -5.74 -13.52 -11.78
N ASP A 88 -4.56 -14.15 -11.89
CA ASP A 88 -4.51 -15.59 -12.17
C ASP A 88 -5.02 -16.40 -10.98
N THR A 89 -6.04 -17.23 -11.23
CA THR A 89 -6.70 -18.09 -10.25
C THR A 89 -6.19 -19.54 -10.27
N ASN A 90 -5.24 -19.86 -11.16
CA ASN A 90 -4.64 -21.17 -11.19
C ASN A 90 -3.81 -21.41 -9.93
N TYR A 91 -3.80 -22.68 -9.49
CA TYR A 91 -2.95 -23.06 -8.36
C TYR A 91 -1.47 -22.86 -8.70
N VAL A 92 -0.73 -22.29 -7.75
CA VAL A 92 0.73 -22.15 -7.79
C VAL A 92 1.36 -22.79 -6.55
N GLU A 93 2.54 -23.40 -6.72
CA GLU A 93 3.26 -24.02 -5.62
C GLU A 93 3.59 -22.99 -4.52
N GLY A 94 3.29 -23.34 -3.28
CA GLY A 94 3.48 -22.46 -2.13
C GLY A 94 2.33 -21.50 -1.83
N ASP A 95 1.38 -21.34 -2.78
CA ASP A 95 0.24 -20.43 -2.65
C ASP A 95 -1.06 -21.13 -3.09
N SER A 96 -2.21 -20.48 -2.86
CA SER A 96 -3.48 -20.97 -3.43
C SER A 96 -3.59 -20.59 -4.92
N SER A 97 -3.35 -19.29 -5.21
CA SER A 97 -3.23 -18.70 -6.54
C SER A 97 -2.65 -17.31 -6.42
N TYR A 98 -2.10 -16.72 -7.47
CA TYR A 98 -1.60 -15.34 -7.43
C TYR A 98 -2.69 -14.35 -7.04
N LYS A 99 -3.88 -14.46 -7.63
CA LYS A 99 -5.01 -13.60 -7.27
C LYS A 99 -5.33 -13.64 -5.78
N PHE A 100 -5.41 -14.82 -5.19
CA PHE A 100 -5.73 -14.96 -3.77
C PHE A 100 -4.67 -14.27 -2.89
N VAL A 101 -3.40 -14.54 -3.16
CA VAL A 101 -2.28 -13.98 -2.38
C VAL A 101 -2.20 -12.46 -2.54
N TYR A 102 -2.43 -11.96 -3.75
CA TYR A 102 -2.49 -10.52 -4.01
C TYR A 102 -3.55 -9.81 -3.14
N TYR A 103 -4.78 -10.31 -3.11
CA TYR A 103 -5.84 -9.72 -2.29
C TYR A 103 -5.57 -9.85 -0.79
N HIS A 104 -5.01 -11.00 -0.37
CA HIS A 104 -4.54 -11.20 1.00
C HIS A 104 -3.46 -10.17 1.37
N ARG A 105 -2.53 -9.89 0.45
CA ARG A 105 -1.48 -8.88 0.63
C ARG A 105 -2.06 -7.48 0.81
N ILE A 106 -3.01 -7.06 -0.05
CA ILE A 106 -3.66 -5.75 0.06
C ILE A 106 -4.38 -5.62 1.42
N TYR A 107 -5.15 -6.61 1.83
CA TYR A 107 -5.80 -6.64 3.14
C TYR A 107 -4.79 -6.51 4.28
N GLY A 108 -3.70 -7.26 4.23
CA GLY A 108 -2.62 -7.20 5.22
C GLY A 108 -1.94 -5.84 5.29
N MET A 109 -1.67 -5.21 4.14
CA MET A 109 -1.08 -3.86 4.06
C MET A 109 -2.01 -2.80 4.66
N LEU A 110 -3.32 -2.86 4.40
CA LEU A 110 -4.30 -1.95 5.00
C LEU A 110 -4.41 -2.14 6.51
N LYS A 111 -4.42 -3.37 7.01
CA LYS A 111 -4.35 -3.62 8.44
C LYS A 111 -3.07 -3.08 9.07
N ALA A 112 -1.93 -3.27 8.42
CA ALA A 112 -0.67 -2.72 8.91
C ALA A 112 -0.71 -1.19 9.02
N ARG A 113 -1.30 -0.53 8.02
CA ARG A 113 -1.40 0.93 7.96
C ARG A 113 -2.43 1.51 8.93
N LEU A 114 -3.63 0.93 8.97
CA LEU A 114 -4.79 1.52 9.66
C LEU A 114 -5.06 0.90 11.04
N LEU A 115 -4.70 -0.36 11.23
CA LEU A 115 -4.93 -1.10 12.48
C LEU A 115 -3.62 -1.56 13.15
N GLU A 116 -2.49 -0.88 12.87
CA GLU A 116 -1.17 -1.19 13.47
C GLU A 116 -0.77 -2.67 13.32
N GLY A 117 -1.27 -3.34 12.28
CA GLY A 117 -0.94 -4.74 11.98
C GLY A 117 -1.57 -5.77 12.90
N VAL A 118 -2.67 -5.45 13.59
CA VAL A 118 -3.35 -6.42 14.45
C VAL A 118 -3.65 -7.73 13.72
N SER A 119 -3.47 -8.85 14.40
CA SER A 119 -3.74 -10.17 13.82
C SER A 119 -5.25 -10.45 13.70
N ASN A 120 -5.63 -11.31 12.74
CA ASN A 120 -7.02 -11.78 12.65
C ASN A 120 -7.44 -12.54 13.94
N SER A 121 -6.48 -13.18 14.62
CA SER A 121 -6.69 -13.82 15.94
C SER A 121 -7.09 -12.80 17.01
N TYR A 122 -6.45 -11.63 17.05
CA TYR A 122 -6.82 -10.55 17.97
C TYR A 122 -8.24 -10.04 17.67
N ILE A 123 -8.54 -9.75 16.39
CA ILE A 123 -9.89 -9.35 15.98
C ILE A 123 -10.92 -10.42 16.37
N GLY A 124 -10.61 -11.70 16.17
CA GLY A 124 -11.48 -12.81 16.59
C GLY A 124 -11.73 -12.85 18.10
N SER A 125 -10.73 -12.52 18.91
CA SER A 125 -10.88 -12.41 20.38
C SER A 125 -11.81 -11.25 20.76
N GLU A 126 -11.69 -10.09 20.09
CA GLU A 126 -12.57 -8.95 20.32
C GLU A 126 -14.02 -9.25 19.85
N LEU A 127 -14.19 -9.98 18.75
CA LEU A 127 -15.53 -10.45 18.30
C LEU A 127 -16.16 -11.36 19.37
N ASN A 128 -15.44 -12.30 19.93
CA ASN A 128 -15.94 -13.16 21.01
C ASN A 128 -16.35 -12.33 22.24
N ASN A 129 -15.57 -11.30 22.57
CA ASN A 129 -15.91 -10.37 23.66
C ASN A 129 -17.20 -9.62 23.39
N TRP A 130 -17.39 -9.05 22.19
CA TRP A 130 -18.62 -8.37 21.79
C TRP A 130 -19.84 -9.32 21.82
N TYR A 131 -19.67 -10.55 21.31
CA TYR A 131 -20.73 -11.56 21.30
C TYR A 131 -21.13 -12.01 22.71
N SER A 132 -20.18 -12.27 23.60
CA SER A 132 -20.46 -12.59 25.00
C SER A 132 -21.18 -11.47 25.73
N ASN A 133 -20.79 -10.21 25.47
CA ASN A 133 -21.47 -9.06 26.02
C ASN A 133 -22.92 -8.90 25.48
N TYR A 134 -23.15 -9.25 24.23
CA TYR A 134 -24.49 -9.33 23.64
C TYR A 134 -25.35 -10.39 24.34
N GLU A 135 -24.86 -11.61 24.52
CA GLU A 135 -25.58 -12.68 25.19
C GLU A 135 -25.91 -12.33 26.66
N ASN A 136 -24.95 -11.73 27.38
CA ASN A 136 -25.18 -11.26 28.75
C ASN A 136 -26.28 -10.20 28.85
N ALA A 137 -26.31 -9.25 27.90
CA ALA A 137 -27.36 -8.23 27.86
C ALA A 137 -28.74 -8.83 27.55
N LEU A 138 -28.81 -9.80 26.62
CA LEU A 138 -30.06 -10.54 26.35
C LEU A 138 -30.53 -11.31 27.58
N ALA A 139 -29.65 -12.01 28.27
CA ALA A 139 -29.98 -12.76 29.48
C ALA A 139 -30.50 -11.84 30.61
N ALA A 140 -30.02 -10.60 30.67
CA ALA A 140 -30.47 -9.56 31.59
C ALA A 140 -31.82 -8.89 31.15
N GLY A 141 -32.34 -9.17 29.95
CA GLY A 141 -33.52 -8.54 29.38
C GLY A 141 -33.28 -7.13 28.84
N ASP A 142 -32.03 -6.66 28.75
CA ASP A 142 -31.65 -5.35 28.20
C ASP A 142 -31.47 -5.42 26.69
N ILE A 143 -32.58 -5.42 25.98
CA ILE A 143 -32.62 -5.53 24.50
C ILE A 143 -31.92 -4.39 23.83
N LEU A 144 -31.99 -3.15 24.39
CA LEU A 144 -31.30 -2.00 23.79
C LEU A 144 -29.77 -2.15 23.82
N SER A 145 -29.21 -2.56 24.97
CA SER A 145 -27.81 -2.83 25.12
C SER A 145 -27.38 -4.01 24.25
N ALA A 146 -28.16 -5.08 24.19
CA ALA A 146 -27.91 -6.24 23.34
C ALA A 146 -27.75 -5.82 21.87
N ASN A 147 -28.72 -5.07 21.33
CA ASN A 147 -28.66 -4.59 19.94
C ASN A 147 -27.42 -3.73 19.66
N LYS A 148 -27.02 -2.87 20.59
CA LYS A 148 -25.78 -2.07 20.45
C LYS A 148 -24.54 -2.95 20.42
N LYS A 149 -24.46 -4.02 21.24
CA LYS A 149 -23.34 -4.95 21.24
C LYS A 149 -23.27 -5.78 19.97
N LEU A 150 -24.42 -6.25 19.47
CA LEU A 150 -24.52 -6.98 18.22
C LEU A 150 -24.09 -6.11 17.03
N LEU A 151 -24.46 -4.82 17.04
CA LEU A 151 -24.00 -3.87 16.01
C LEU A 151 -22.47 -3.75 16.01
N GLN A 152 -21.84 -3.61 17.18
CA GLN A 152 -20.38 -3.54 17.27
C GLN A 152 -19.71 -4.83 16.81
N TYR A 153 -20.30 -5.98 17.14
CA TYR A 153 -19.85 -7.28 16.62
C TYR A 153 -19.88 -7.31 15.09
N ASN A 154 -21.01 -6.92 14.47
CA ASN A 154 -21.16 -6.93 13.02
C ASN A 154 -20.16 -5.98 12.33
N ILE A 155 -20.02 -4.75 12.83
CA ILE A 155 -19.06 -3.77 12.32
C ILE A 155 -17.62 -4.31 12.35
N LEU A 156 -17.22 -4.94 13.46
CA LEU A 156 -15.88 -5.49 13.57
C LEU A 156 -15.71 -6.77 12.71
N ASN A 157 -16.77 -7.59 12.58
CA ASN A 157 -16.74 -8.77 11.72
C ASN A 157 -16.57 -8.40 10.24
N ASP A 158 -17.13 -7.27 9.79
CA ASP A 158 -16.95 -6.75 8.43
C ASP A 158 -15.47 -6.48 8.09
N VAL A 159 -14.61 -6.22 9.08
CA VAL A 159 -13.16 -6.10 8.86
C VAL A 159 -12.58 -7.43 8.38
N LEU A 160 -12.93 -8.56 9.01
CA LEU A 160 -12.46 -9.89 8.61
C LEU A 160 -13.06 -10.32 7.26
N LEU A 161 -14.31 -9.96 7.00
CA LEU A 161 -14.98 -10.28 5.74
C LEU A 161 -14.42 -9.49 4.55
N SER A 162 -13.78 -8.35 4.81
CA SER A 162 -13.30 -7.44 3.76
C SER A 162 -12.32 -8.11 2.78
N GLU A 163 -11.45 -9.00 3.26
CA GLU A 163 -10.50 -9.73 2.42
C GLU A 163 -11.22 -10.52 1.33
N LEU A 164 -12.16 -11.38 1.75
CA LEU A 164 -12.89 -12.26 0.84
C LEU A 164 -13.85 -11.49 -0.07
N GLN A 165 -14.55 -10.51 0.49
CA GLN A 165 -15.51 -9.70 -0.28
C GLN A 165 -14.81 -8.82 -1.32
N TYR A 166 -13.64 -8.28 -1.02
CA TYR A 166 -12.84 -7.56 -2.00
C TYR A 166 -12.30 -8.48 -3.08
N TYR A 167 -11.82 -9.69 -2.72
CA TYR A 167 -11.41 -10.73 -3.68
C TYR A 167 -12.53 -11.11 -4.66
N HIS A 168 -13.79 -11.16 -4.21
CA HIS A 168 -14.95 -11.47 -5.04
C HIS A 168 -15.53 -10.24 -5.76
N GLY A 169 -15.01 -9.04 -5.51
CA GLY A 169 -15.54 -7.81 -6.09
C GLY A 169 -16.90 -7.39 -5.51
N GLU A 170 -17.24 -7.88 -4.31
CA GLU A 170 -18.48 -7.51 -3.59
C GLU A 170 -18.37 -6.14 -2.92
N ILE A 171 -17.14 -5.71 -2.62
CA ILE A 171 -16.82 -4.38 -2.12
C ILE A 171 -15.65 -3.78 -2.93
N GLU A 172 -15.58 -2.45 -2.94
CA GLU A 172 -14.49 -1.70 -3.55
C GLU A 172 -13.42 -1.31 -2.50
N ILE A 173 -12.32 -0.75 -2.96
CA ILE A 173 -11.18 -0.38 -2.11
C ILE A 173 -11.55 0.68 -1.05
N ASN A 174 -12.45 1.62 -1.37
CA ASN A 174 -12.95 2.65 -0.45
C ASN A 174 -13.74 2.04 0.71
N GLU A 175 -14.60 1.05 0.42
CA GLU A 175 -15.35 0.34 1.46
C GLU A 175 -14.43 -0.47 2.37
N MET A 176 -13.38 -1.10 1.84
CA MET A 176 -12.40 -1.77 2.68
C MET A 176 -11.71 -0.78 3.62
N HIS A 177 -11.32 0.41 3.13
CA HIS A 177 -10.76 1.47 3.99
C HIS A 177 -11.76 1.95 5.03
N ARG A 178 -13.03 2.14 4.65
CA ARG A 178 -14.09 2.53 5.57
C ARG A 178 -14.21 1.58 6.75
N ARG A 179 -14.23 0.28 6.48
CA ARG A 179 -14.30 -0.76 7.51
C ARG A 179 -13.07 -0.76 8.42
N MET A 180 -11.89 -0.46 7.88
CA MET A 180 -10.67 -0.37 8.69
C MET A 180 -10.67 0.81 9.66
N ILE A 181 -11.34 1.93 9.34
CA ILE A 181 -11.42 3.10 10.23
C ILE A 181 -12.71 3.16 11.06
N TYR A 182 -13.75 2.41 10.69
CA TYR A 182 -15.04 2.37 11.38
C TYR A 182 -15.21 1.04 12.11
N ASN A 183 -14.47 0.86 13.20
CA ASN A 183 -14.57 -0.31 14.08
C ASN A 183 -13.94 -0.04 15.44
N SER A 184 -14.23 -0.91 16.42
CA SER A 184 -13.77 -0.75 17.80
C SER A 184 -12.25 -0.90 17.97
N VAL A 185 -11.55 -1.58 17.09
CA VAL A 185 -10.08 -1.71 17.14
C VAL A 185 -9.42 -0.40 16.77
N TYR A 186 -9.85 0.25 15.69
CA TYR A 186 -9.38 1.57 15.30
C TYR A 186 -9.65 2.62 16.39
N ASP A 187 -10.82 2.52 17.05
CA ASP A 187 -11.17 3.39 18.17
C ASP A 187 -10.23 3.23 19.36
N ASN A 188 -9.90 1.99 19.70
CA ASN A 188 -8.98 1.69 20.80
C ASN A 188 -7.56 2.20 20.52
N ILE A 189 -7.09 2.10 19.27
CA ILE A 189 -5.79 2.62 18.83
C ILE A 189 -5.74 4.15 19.03
N HIS A 190 -6.78 4.86 18.64
CA HIS A 190 -6.81 6.33 18.69
C HIS A 190 -7.37 6.91 19.98
N MET A 191 -7.93 6.09 20.87
CA MET A 191 -8.34 6.38 22.25
C MET A 191 -9.43 7.46 22.44
N ASN A 192 -9.53 8.47 21.59
CA ASN A 192 -10.49 9.56 21.70
C ASN A 192 -10.81 10.23 20.37
N THR A 193 -11.90 11.01 20.32
CA THR A 193 -12.39 11.67 19.11
C THR A 193 -11.36 12.64 18.51
N PHE A 194 -10.56 13.32 19.32
CA PHE A 194 -9.52 14.23 18.81
C PHE A 194 -8.47 13.49 17.97
N ASN A 195 -7.93 12.41 18.50
CA ASN A 195 -6.94 11.59 17.81
C ASN A 195 -7.55 10.88 16.61
N TYR A 196 -8.77 10.36 16.74
CA TYR A 196 -9.49 9.70 15.64
C TYR A 196 -9.63 10.62 14.43
N VAL A 197 -10.07 11.87 14.62
CA VAL A 197 -10.24 12.83 13.51
C VAL A 197 -8.91 13.11 12.83
N ASN A 198 -7.88 13.44 13.60
CA ASN A 198 -6.56 13.72 13.02
C ASN A 198 -5.98 12.49 12.28
N ALA A 199 -6.09 11.31 12.88
CA ALA A 199 -5.59 10.07 12.26
C ALA A 199 -6.37 9.72 10.98
N ALA A 200 -7.68 9.88 10.94
CA ALA A 200 -8.47 9.60 9.74
C ALA A 200 -8.05 10.49 8.56
N PHE A 201 -7.86 11.80 8.79
CA PHE A 201 -7.39 12.71 7.75
C PHE A 201 -5.95 12.39 7.32
N ASP A 202 -5.03 12.17 8.26
CA ASP A 202 -3.63 11.85 7.97
C ASP A 202 -3.49 10.51 7.22
N ASN A 203 -4.19 9.50 7.70
CA ASN A 203 -4.13 8.16 7.10
C ASN A 203 -4.78 8.06 5.72
N LEU A 204 -5.85 8.82 5.46
CA LEU A 204 -6.62 8.67 4.23
C LEU A 204 -6.36 9.79 3.22
N LEU A 205 -6.15 11.02 3.69
CA LEU A 205 -6.00 12.21 2.84
C LEU A 205 -4.55 12.74 2.82
N PHE A 206 -3.63 12.13 3.56
CA PHE A 206 -2.22 12.55 3.68
C PHE A 206 -2.03 14.00 4.11
N ARG A 207 -2.97 14.51 4.90
CA ARG A 207 -2.90 15.83 5.55
C ARG A 207 -3.69 15.86 6.85
N PHE A 208 -3.39 16.80 7.69
CA PHE A 208 -4.24 17.12 8.83
C PHE A 208 -5.49 17.90 8.39
N PRO A 209 -6.61 17.80 9.14
CA PRO A 209 -7.78 18.62 8.89
C PRO A 209 -7.47 20.10 9.12
N THR A 210 -8.10 20.98 8.34
CA THR A 210 -8.17 22.40 8.67
C THR A 210 -8.92 22.60 9.98
N GLN A 211 -8.77 23.76 10.62
CA GLN A 211 -9.50 24.07 11.86
C GLN A 211 -11.02 23.92 11.70
N TYR A 212 -11.56 24.30 10.53
CA TYR A 212 -12.98 24.16 10.23
C TYR A 212 -13.38 22.67 10.09
N GLU A 213 -12.69 21.90 9.26
CA GLU A 213 -12.94 20.46 9.09
C GLU A 213 -12.85 19.71 10.41
N PHE A 214 -11.80 20.02 11.21
CA PHE A 214 -11.65 19.42 12.52
C PHE A 214 -12.85 19.73 13.43
N SER A 215 -13.25 20.99 13.55
CA SER A 215 -14.35 21.40 14.42
C SER A 215 -15.67 20.73 14.00
N GLN A 216 -15.99 20.73 12.70
CA GLN A 216 -17.21 20.10 12.20
C GLN A 216 -17.20 18.58 12.42
N THR A 217 -16.09 17.92 12.08
CA THR A 217 -15.94 16.47 12.27
C THR A 217 -16.01 16.09 13.75
N TYR A 218 -15.28 16.82 14.60
CA TYR A 218 -15.30 16.56 16.04
C TYR A 218 -16.72 16.66 16.63
N THR A 219 -17.47 17.70 16.28
CA THR A 219 -18.86 17.91 16.72
C THR A 219 -19.77 16.80 16.18
N MET A 220 -19.63 16.42 14.90
CA MET A 220 -20.37 15.30 14.31
C MET A 220 -20.17 14.00 15.10
N LEU A 221 -18.94 13.68 15.43
CA LEU A 221 -18.56 12.42 16.10
C LEU A 221 -18.88 12.43 17.60
N GLN A 222 -18.65 13.56 18.26
CA GLN A 222 -18.79 13.67 19.71
C GLN A 222 -20.23 13.85 20.15
N ASP A 223 -20.98 14.69 19.43
CA ASP A 223 -22.32 15.10 19.82
C ASP A 223 -23.43 14.42 18.98
N ASN A 224 -23.05 13.63 17.99
CA ASN A 224 -23.97 13.01 17.02
C ASN A 224 -24.94 14.04 16.41
N THR A 225 -24.40 15.18 15.98
CA THR A 225 -25.15 16.29 15.41
C THR A 225 -24.81 16.51 13.94
N SER A 226 -25.81 16.96 13.16
CA SER A 226 -25.63 17.19 11.72
C SER A 226 -24.55 18.26 11.48
N GLN A 227 -23.55 17.91 10.71
CA GLN A 227 -22.46 18.78 10.26
C GLN A 227 -22.18 18.59 8.78
N ILE A 228 -21.50 19.55 8.16
CA ILE A 228 -20.99 19.44 6.79
C ILE A 228 -19.50 19.27 6.85
N VAL A 229 -19.00 18.12 6.37
CA VAL A 229 -17.58 17.78 6.34
C VAL A 229 -17.23 17.37 4.91
N LEU A 230 -16.12 17.90 4.37
CA LEU A 230 -15.65 17.59 3.01
C LEU A 230 -16.74 17.73 1.93
N GLY A 231 -17.65 18.72 2.13
CA GLY A 231 -18.73 19.02 1.20
C GLY A 231 -20.00 18.16 1.34
N SER A 232 -20.03 17.20 2.26
CA SER A 232 -21.17 16.30 2.49
C SER A 232 -21.72 16.40 3.91
N SER A 233 -23.04 16.20 4.07
CA SER A 233 -23.70 16.24 5.38
C SER A 233 -23.71 14.87 6.01
N GLY A 234 -23.41 14.80 7.31
CA GLY A 234 -23.50 13.59 8.12
C GLY A 234 -23.85 13.92 9.58
N ASN A 235 -24.19 12.90 10.39
CA ASN A 235 -24.71 13.08 11.75
C ASN A 235 -23.88 12.31 12.80
N ASN A 236 -23.02 11.39 12.40
CA ASN A 236 -22.34 10.49 13.31
C ASN A 236 -21.05 9.94 12.67
N LYS A 237 -20.41 9.01 13.36
CA LYS A 237 -19.16 8.40 12.94
C LYS A 237 -19.29 7.53 11.68
N GLU A 238 -20.41 6.83 11.54
CA GLU A 238 -20.68 6.02 10.35
C GLU A 238 -20.74 6.91 9.10
N ASP A 239 -21.54 7.99 9.17
CA ASP A 239 -21.65 8.97 8.09
C ASP A 239 -20.27 9.58 7.76
N PHE A 240 -19.50 9.97 8.78
CA PHE A 240 -18.13 10.50 8.56
C PHE A 240 -17.22 9.51 7.87
N SER A 241 -17.22 8.24 8.31
CA SER A 241 -16.39 7.21 7.69
C SER A 241 -16.74 6.99 6.22
N TYR A 242 -18.03 7.04 5.89
CA TYR A 242 -18.51 6.99 4.51
C TYR A 242 -18.09 8.25 3.72
N ILE A 243 -18.30 9.44 4.28
CA ILE A 243 -17.94 10.71 3.63
C ILE A 243 -16.47 10.72 3.26
N ILE A 244 -15.57 10.52 4.23
CA ILE A 244 -14.13 10.66 4.00
C ILE A 244 -13.59 9.68 2.95
N THR A 245 -14.11 8.45 2.92
CA THR A 245 -13.68 7.40 1.97
C THR A 245 -14.33 7.48 0.59
N ASN A 246 -15.25 8.42 0.38
CA ASN A 246 -15.90 8.65 -0.92
C ASN A 246 -15.55 10.02 -1.52
N THR A 247 -14.59 10.74 -0.95
CA THR A 247 -14.13 12.00 -1.51
C THR A 247 -13.14 11.80 -2.66
N ARG A 248 -13.06 12.76 -3.57
CA ARG A 248 -11.98 12.80 -4.57
C ARG A 248 -10.59 12.75 -3.90
N GLU A 249 -10.42 13.48 -2.82
CA GLU A 249 -9.16 13.57 -2.07
C GLU A 249 -8.74 12.22 -1.47
N PHE A 250 -9.68 11.34 -1.12
CA PHE A 250 -9.37 9.98 -0.70
C PHE A 250 -8.71 9.16 -1.82
N TYR A 251 -9.22 9.23 -3.04
CA TYR A 251 -8.62 8.52 -4.18
C TYR A 251 -7.24 9.10 -4.55
N GLU A 252 -7.07 10.42 -4.43
CA GLU A 252 -5.75 11.06 -4.52
C GLU A 252 -4.80 10.53 -3.42
N GLY A 253 -5.29 10.35 -2.20
CA GLY A 253 -4.54 9.75 -1.09
C GLY A 253 -4.09 8.30 -1.38
N ILE A 254 -4.91 7.48 -2.00
CA ILE A 254 -4.51 6.12 -2.43
C ILE A 254 -3.39 6.16 -3.47
N ILE A 255 -3.45 7.09 -4.43
CA ILE A 255 -2.36 7.26 -5.42
C ILE A 255 -1.08 7.71 -4.71
N ILE A 256 -1.16 8.67 -3.79
CA ILE A 256 -0.01 9.13 -3.00
C ILE A 256 0.61 7.96 -2.23
N TRP A 257 -0.22 7.18 -1.55
CA TRP A 257 0.25 5.98 -0.84
C TRP A 257 0.96 4.99 -1.76
N SER A 258 0.42 4.75 -2.95
CA SER A 258 1.02 3.86 -3.94
C SER A 258 2.40 4.34 -4.39
N TYR A 259 2.54 5.64 -4.69
CA TYR A 259 3.84 6.23 -5.05
C TYR A 259 4.85 6.16 -3.91
N GLN A 260 4.44 6.45 -2.69
CA GLN A 260 5.33 6.36 -1.53
C GLN A 260 5.77 4.92 -1.26
N THR A 261 4.87 3.95 -1.44
CA THR A 261 5.17 2.54 -1.18
C THR A 261 6.03 1.93 -2.29
N LEU A 262 5.72 2.23 -3.55
CA LEU A 262 6.35 1.58 -4.71
C LEU A 262 7.60 2.33 -5.20
N LEU A 263 7.63 3.67 -5.09
CA LEU A 263 8.69 4.53 -5.64
C LEU A 263 9.41 5.37 -4.58
N ALA A 264 9.00 5.30 -3.30
CA ALA A 264 9.54 6.09 -2.18
C ALA A 264 9.53 7.61 -2.44
N ARG A 265 8.56 8.12 -3.23
CA ARG A 265 8.37 9.54 -3.52
C ARG A 265 6.90 9.93 -3.62
N MET A 266 6.63 11.22 -3.65
CA MET A 266 5.30 11.75 -3.99
C MET A 266 5.08 11.69 -5.51
N PRO A 267 3.82 11.51 -5.97
CA PRO A 267 3.50 11.73 -7.38
C PRO A 267 3.67 13.20 -7.75
N THR A 268 4.03 13.46 -8.99
CA THR A 268 3.91 14.80 -9.58
C THR A 268 2.42 15.12 -9.81
N VAL A 269 2.11 16.41 -10.05
CA VAL A 269 0.73 16.83 -10.36
C VAL A 269 0.21 16.13 -11.61
N GLN A 270 1.06 15.98 -12.63
CA GLN A 270 0.69 15.31 -13.89
C GLN A 270 0.39 13.81 -13.70
N GLU A 271 1.20 13.11 -12.92
CA GLU A 271 0.97 11.69 -12.58
C GLU A 271 -0.32 11.51 -11.79
N LEU A 272 -0.54 12.37 -10.80
CA LEU A 272 -1.77 12.36 -10.00
C LEU A 272 -3.00 12.60 -10.88
N ASP A 273 -2.99 13.66 -11.70
CA ASP A 273 -4.10 13.99 -12.58
C ASP A 273 -4.37 12.89 -13.60
N TYR A 274 -3.33 12.30 -14.20
CA TYR A 274 -3.46 11.19 -15.14
C TYR A 274 -4.15 9.98 -14.49
N LEU A 275 -3.70 9.55 -13.32
CA LEU A 275 -4.29 8.40 -12.64
C LEU A 275 -5.71 8.69 -12.15
N MET A 276 -5.98 9.89 -11.68
CA MET A 276 -7.31 10.30 -11.21
C MET A 276 -8.36 10.32 -12.29
N GLN A 277 -8.01 10.52 -13.56
CA GLN A 277 -8.98 10.51 -14.67
C GLN A 277 -9.70 9.17 -14.82
N VAL A 278 -9.04 8.07 -14.48
CA VAL A 278 -9.60 6.70 -14.54
C VAL A 278 -10.00 6.22 -13.15
N PHE A 279 -9.09 6.30 -12.19
CA PHE A 279 -9.28 5.70 -10.87
C PHE A 279 -10.47 6.26 -10.09
N TYR A 280 -10.76 7.55 -10.22
CA TYR A 280 -11.92 8.17 -9.54
C TYR A 280 -13.28 7.72 -10.13
N ILE A 281 -13.28 7.13 -11.33
CA ILE A 281 -14.49 6.63 -12.01
C ILE A 281 -14.64 5.13 -11.80
N ASP A 282 -13.55 4.38 -12.01
CA ASP A 282 -13.58 2.92 -12.08
C ASP A 282 -13.25 2.26 -10.75
N HIS A 283 -12.63 3.00 -9.82
CA HIS A 283 -12.16 2.54 -8.51
C HIS A 283 -11.21 1.33 -8.57
N ASP A 284 -10.62 1.05 -9.75
CA ASP A 284 -9.68 -0.06 -9.97
C ASP A 284 -8.29 0.26 -9.40
N PHE A 285 -8.08 -0.09 -8.13
CA PHE A 285 -6.80 0.05 -7.46
C PHE A 285 -5.69 -0.81 -8.10
N GLN A 286 -6.04 -1.96 -8.65
CA GLN A 286 -5.11 -2.83 -9.37
C GLN A 286 -4.55 -2.13 -10.61
N TRP A 287 -5.40 -1.40 -11.34
CA TRP A 287 -4.98 -0.61 -12.49
C TRP A 287 -3.98 0.48 -12.07
N VAL A 288 -4.22 1.19 -10.96
CA VAL A 288 -3.28 2.21 -10.44
C VAL A 288 -1.91 1.60 -10.20
N GLN A 289 -1.84 0.46 -9.52
CA GLN A 289 -0.57 -0.22 -9.27
C GLN A 289 0.11 -0.62 -10.58
N ARG A 290 -0.63 -1.19 -11.55
CA ARG A 290 -0.08 -1.55 -12.87
C ARG A 290 0.49 -0.34 -13.61
N GLN A 291 -0.19 0.83 -13.57
CA GLN A 291 0.35 2.02 -14.24
C GLN A 291 1.70 2.45 -13.67
N ILE A 292 1.85 2.40 -12.35
CA ILE A 292 3.11 2.77 -11.68
C ILE A 292 4.20 1.72 -11.92
N MET A 293 3.86 0.43 -11.77
CA MET A 293 4.84 -0.66 -11.77
C MET A 293 5.33 -1.06 -13.17
N LYS A 294 4.58 -0.75 -14.23
CA LYS A 294 5.03 -0.99 -15.61
C LYS A 294 5.97 0.08 -16.13
N ASP A 295 6.09 1.23 -15.46
CA ASP A 295 6.93 2.35 -15.86
C ASP A 295 8.43 2.04 -15.68
N ASP A 296 9.27 2.68 -16.51
CA ASP A 296 10.73 2.48 -16.49
C ASP A 296 11.35 2.91 -15.15
N GLU A 297 10.78 3.91 -14.48
CA GLU A 297 11.24 4.34 -13.16
C GLU A 297 11.11 3.23 -12.11
N TYR A 298 9.97 2.53 -12.09
CA TYR A 298 9.80 1.41 -11.17
C TYR A 298 10.66 0.21 -11.59
N ALA A 299 10.74 -0.07 -12.88
CA ALA A 299 11.51 -1.18 -13.42
C ALA A 299 13.03 -0.94 -13.35
N GLN A 300 13.48 0.30 -13.27
CA GLN A 300 14.89 0.72 -13.26
C GLN A 300 15.65 0.35 -14.55
N PHE A 301 14.98 0.50 -15.68
CA PHE A 301 15.53 0.26 -17.01
C PHE A 301 15.97 1.55 -17.70
#